data_0a175779975acccf7f030534773d3959
#
_entry.id   0a175779975acccf7f030534773d3959
#
_cell.length_a   1.000
_cell.length_b   1.000
_cell.length_c   1.000
_cell.angle_alpha   90.00
_cell.angle_beta   90.00
_cell.angle_gamma   90.00
#
_symmetry.space_group_name_H-M   'P 1'
#
loop_
_entity.id
_entity.type
_entity.pdbx_description
1 polymer ?
#
loop_
_entity_poly.entity_id
_entity_poly.type
_entity_poly.pdbx_seq_one_letter_code
_entity_poly.pdbx_strand_id
1 'polypeptide(L)' 'MLTKKEKRILELRKKGLRQEQIAIKLKISQPAVSAFENNALRKIKEAKSILEFVKELKIEYEEE' A
#
# COMPACT_ATOMS: atom_id res chain seq x y z
N MET A 1 -4.47 7.56 0.35
CA MET A 1 -5.42 6.44 0.44
C MET A 1 -5.12 5.41 -0.64
N LEU A 2 -5.26 4.14 -0.31
CA LEU A 2 -4.99 3.10 -1.29
C LEU A 2 -6.18 2.90 -2.22
N THR A 3 -5.87 2.70 -3.51
CA THR A 3 -6.92 2.36 -4.47
C THR A 3 -7.30 0.89 -4.31
N LYS A 4 -8.42 0.51 -4.92
CA LYS A 4 -8.86 -0.89 -4.89
C LYS A 4 -7.80 -1.82 -5.48
N LYS A 5 -7.18 -1.41 -6.59
CA LYS A 5 -6.16 -2.24 -7.25
C LYS A 5 -4.92 -2.37 -6.38
N GLU A 6 -4.51 -1.28 -5.75
CA GLU A 6 -3.37 -1.33 -4.84
C GLU A 6 -3.63 -2.26 -3.67
N LYS A 7 -4.82 -2.17 -3.07
CA LYS A 7 -5.18 -3.08 -1.98
C LYS A 7 -5.16 -4.53 -2.44
N ARG A 8 -5.73 -4.79 -3.61
CA ARG A 8 -5.80 -6.16 -4.13
C ARG A 8 -4.41 -6.75 -4.33
N ILE A 9 -3.52 -5.95 -4.87
CA ILE A 9 -2.14 -6.41 -5.11
C ILE A 9 -1.44 -6.73 -3.79
N LEU A 10 -1.60 -5.86 -2.80
CA LEU A 10 -0.98 -6.12 -1.50
C LEU A 10 -1.55 -7.37 -0.84
N GLU A 11 -2.86 -7.59 -0.95
CA GLU A 11 -3.48 -8.80 -0.43
C GLU A 11 -2.93 -10.06 -1.08
N LEU A 12 -2.74 -10.01 -2.40
CA LEU A 12 -2.21 -11.16 -3.12
C LEU A 12 -0.75 -11.41 -2.76
N ARG A 13 0.02 -10.34 -2.58
CA ARG A 13 1.40 -10.48 -2.12
C ARG A 13 1.46 -11.13 -0.74
N LYS A 14 0.56 -10.74 0.15
CA LYS A 14 0.50 -11.33 1.48
C LYS A 14 0.20 -12.82 1.43
N LYS A 15 -0.57 -13.24 0.44
CA LYS A 15 -0.88 -14.65 0.25
C LYS A 15 0.27 -15.43 -0.37
N GLY A 16 1.37 -14.76 -0.70
CA GLY A 16 2.57 -15.41 -1.21
C GLY A 16 2.73 -15.38 -2.71
N LEU A 17 1.85 -14.70 -3.44
CA LEU A 17 1.98 -14.62 -4.89
C LEU A 17 3.12 -13.70 -5.27
N ARG A 18 3.83 -14.06 -6.34
CA ARG A 18 4.86 -13.21 -6.92
C ARG A 18 4.23 -12.24 -7.90
N GLN A 19 4.96 -11.18 -8.26
CA GLN A 19 4.44 -10.15 -9.15
C GLN A 19 3.97 -10.72 -10.48
N GLU A 20 4.72 -11.66 -11.06
CA GLU A 20 4.30 -12.25 -12.33
C GLU A 20 3.03 -13.05 -12.20
N GLN A 21 2.81 -13.71 -11.05
CA GLN A 21 1.57 -14.44 -10.81
C GLN A 21 0.40 -13.48 -10.65
N ILE A 22 0.63 -12.36 -9.98
CA ILE A 22 -0.40 -11.35 -9.82
C ILE A 22 -0.75 -10.74 -11.17
N ALA A 23 0.24 -10.49 -12.02
CA ALA A 23 0.02 -9.94 -13.34
C ALA A 23 -0.92 -10.84 -14.14
N ILE A 24 -0.66 -12.14 -14.10
CA ILE A 24 -1.51 -13.10 -14.80
C ILE A 24 -2.92 -13.09 -14.21
N LYS A 25 -3.02 -13.12 -12.90
CA LYS A 25 -4.32 -13.19 -12.23
C LYS A 25 -5.17 -11.95 -12.51
N LEU A 26 -4.55 -10.79 -12.51
CA LEU A 26 -5.28 -9.53 -12.71
C LEU A 26 -5.31 -9.10 -14.18
N LYS A 27 -4.66 -9.85 -15.07
CA LYS A 27 -4.63 -9.58 -16.51
C LYS A 27 -4.03 -8.21 -16.80
N ILE A 28 -2.94 -7.89 -16.14
CA ILE A 28 -2.17 -6.66 -16.36
C ILE A 28 -0.71 -7.05 -16.54
N SER A 29 0.10 -6.11 -16.98
CA SER A 29 1.53 -6.39 -17.17
C SER A 29 2.25 -6.46 -15.83
N GLN A 30 3.36 -7.18 -15.81
CA GLN A 30 4.18 -7.23 -14.60
C GLN A 30 4.73 -5.87 -14.21
N PRO A 31 5.22 -5.03 -15.15
CA PRO A 31 5.61 -3.66 -14.76
C PRO A 31 4.48 -2.86 -14.12
N ALA A 32 3.23 -3.10 -14.56
CA ALA A 32 2.09 -2.42 -13.94
C ALA A 32 1.90 -2.88 -12.51
N VAL A 33 2.04 -4.19 -12.24
CA VAL A 33 1.98 -4.70 -10.87
C VAL A 33 3.04 -4.04 -10.01
N SER A 34 4.27 -3.97 -10.53
CA SER A 34 5.37 -3.36 -9.81
C SER A 34 5.09 -1.89 -9.49
N ALA A 35 4.55 -1.15 -10.47
CA ALA A 35 4.23 0.27 -10.26
C ALA A 35 3.14 0.44 -9.21
N PHE A 36 2.08 -0.37 -9.27
CA PHE A 36 1.02 -0.30 -8.27
C PHE A 36 1.54 -0.64 -6.88
N GLU A 37 2.37 -1.67 -6.79
CA GLU A 37 2.92 -2.09 -5.50
C GLU A 37 3.81 -1.00 -4.92
N ASN A 38 4.69 -0.41 -5.74
CA ASN A 38 5.57 0.65 -5.27
C ASN A 38 4.79 1.87 -4.80
N ASN A 39 3.74 2.24 -5.54
CA ASN A 39 2.88 3.35 -5.13
C ASN A 39 2.19 3.06 -3.81
N ALA A 40 1.70 1.84 -3.63
CA ALA A 40 1.03 1.46 -2.39
C ALA A 40 1.99 1.52 -1.21
N LEU A 41 3.20 1.01 -1.38
CA LEU A 41 4.20 1.02 -0.32
C LEU A 41 4.62 2.43 0.04
N ARG A 42 4.74 3.32 -0.96
CA ARG A 42 5.07 4.72 -0.71
C ARG A 42 3.98 5.38 0.11
N LYS A 43 2.71 5.13 -0.23
CA LYS A 43 1.59 5.70 0.51
C LYS A 43 1.57 5.22 1.95
N ILE A 44 1.85 3.94 2.16
CA ILE A 44 1.90 3.37 3.51
C ILE A 44 3.03 4.01 4.31
N LYS A 45 4.19 4.19 3.70
CA LYS A 45 5.32 4.81 4.36
C LYS A 45 5.02 6.25 4.76
N GLU A 46 4.37 7.00 3.87
CA GLU A 46 3.99 8.38 4.16
C GLU A 46 3.00 8.45 5.31
N ALA A 47 2.00 7.58 5.31
CA ALA A 47 1.02 7.56 6.38
C ALA A 47 1.67 7.22 7.73
N LYS A 48 2.59 6.25 7.73
CA LYS A 48 3.29 5.87 8.94
C LYS A 48 4.13 7.04 9.47
N SER A 49 4.79 7.76 8.58
CA SER A 49 5.61 8.91 8.96
C SER A 49 4.75 10.00 9.60
N ILE A 50 3.58 10.25 9.05
CA ILE A 50 2.65 11.23 9.60
C ILE A 50 2.21 10.82 11.02
N LEU A 51 1.88 9.55 11.20
CA LEU A 51 1.47 9.06 12.51
C LEU A 51 2.57 9.19 13.54
N GLU A 52 3.81 8.92 13.15
CA GLU A 52 4.94 9.07 14.05
C GLU A 52 5.15 10.52 14.46
N PHE A 53 5.02 11.42 13.49
CA PHE A 53 5.15 12.84 13.77
C PHE A 53 4.08 13.32 14.74
N VAL A 54 2.84 12.87 14.55
CA VAL A 54 1.75 13.23 15.45
C VAL A 54 2.03 12.74 16.87
N LYS A 55 2.57 11.53 17.00
CA LYS A 55 2.92 10.99 18.30
C LYS A 55 4.01 11.83 18.98
N GLU A 56 4.99 12.29 18.22
CA GLU A 56 6.05 13.14 18.78
C GLU A 56 5.50 14.46 19.30
N LEU A 57 4.52 14.99 18.61
CA LEU A 57 3.91 16.25 19.03
C LEU A 57 2.98 16.09 20.23
N LYS A 58 2.62 14.85 20.55
CA LYS A 58 1.71 14.55 21.65
C LYS A 58 0.38 15.29 21.49
N ILE A 59 -0.07 15.37 20.26
CA ILE A 59 -1.33 16.03 19.96
C ILE A 59 -2.48 15.07 20.25
N GLU A 60 -3.48 15.58 20.96
CA GLU A 60 -4.71 14.84 21.16
C GLU A 60 -5.73 15.38 20.19
N TYR A 61 -6.09 14.55 19.24
CA TYR A 61 -6.88 15.00 18.10
C TYR A 61 -8.19 14.23 17.98
N GLU A 62 -8.44 13.40 18.92
CA GLU A 62 -9.74 12.75 18.88
C GLU A 62 -10.73 13.66 19.51
N GLU A 63 -10.80 14.31 19.70
CA GLU A 63 -11.57 14.82 20.18
C GLU A 63 -12.53 14.74 20.47
N GLU A 64 -12.78 14.69 20.48
CA GLU A 64 -13.65 14.50 20.82
C GLU A 64 -14.42 14.41 20.69
#